data_8185414bee7709a6c218084cb4f16fe3
#
_entry.id   8185414bee7709a6c218084cb4f16fe3
#
_cell.length_a   1.000
_cell.length_b   1.000
_cell.length_c   1.000
_cell.angle_alpha   90.00
_cell.angle_beta   90.00
_cell.angle_gamma   90.00
#
_symmetry.space_group_name_H-M   'P 1'
#
loop_
_entity.id
_entity.type
_entity.pdbx_description
1 polymer ?
#
loop_
_entity_poly.entity_id
_entity_poly.type
_entity_poly.pdbx_seq_one_letter_code
_entity_poly.pdbx_strand_id
1 'polypeptide(L)'
;MSLHQNLIERDRKVTFHASTHLRDFAHGDAPGRVITGGKGINIVDKDGREFIDGFAGLYCVNIGYGRTEVAEAIYKQALELSYYHTYVGHSNEPQIELSERILKIAGMNMSKVYYGMSGSDANETQLKIVRYYNNVLGRPQKKKVISRMRGYHGSGIASGSLTGLKAFHDHFDLPIDTIRHTEAPHYYLRAAEQHGMTELEFSAYCADKLEAMILEEGPDTVAAFIGEPVLGTGGIVPPPEGYWDAIQTVLAKYDVLLIADEVVCGFGRTGSDFGSHHYNMKPDLVTIAKGLTSAYQPLSGVIVGEKVWQVLEQGTGEYGPIGHGWTYSGHALGCAAGLANLDIIERENLVGNAAETGAYFQQQLKANFEGHPLLGDVRGVGLMAALEFSPDAKQRLHFDPALKVGPRVAAAAMEENLIARAMPQGDILGFAPPLTINRGEVDEMIGRAKRAIDRVTDELVRSGDLKSGEKEAAFTV
;
A
#
# COMPACT_ATOMS: atom_id res chain seq x y z
N MET A 1 35.64 12.02 12.78
CA MET A 1 34.29 11.75 12.27
C MET A 1 34.39 11.02 10.94
N SER A 2 33.68 9.92 10.74
CA SER A 2 33.61 9.25 9.44
C SER A 2 32.92 10.15 8.41
N LEU A 3 33.17 9.94 7.11
CA LEU A 3 32.43 10.66 6.03
C LEU A 3 30.91 10.49 6.14
N HIS A 4 30.47 9.36 6.67
CA HIS A 4 29.07 9.04 6.90
C HIS A 4 28.45 9.93 7.99
N GLN A 5 29.11 10.09 9.14
CA GLN A 5 28.64 10.97 10.21
C GLN A 5 28.48 12.43 9.72
N ASN A 6 29.43 12.90 8.90
CA ASN A 6 29.33 14.23 8.33
C ASN A 6 28.08 14.36 7.39
N LEU A 7 27.76 13.32 6.59
CA LEU A 7 26.57 13.37 5.72
C LEU A 7 25.27 13.40 6.51
N ILE A 8 25.14 12.61 7.59
CA ILE A 8 23.94 12.62 8.45
C ILE A 8 23.78 13.98 9.13
N GLU A 9 24.88 14.56 9.64
CA GLU A 9 24.83 15.90 10.25
C GLU A 9 24.44 16.99 9.24
N ARG A 10 24.87 16.86 7.99
CA ARG A 10 24.46 17.78 6.91
C ARG A 10 23.01 17.59 6.54
N ASP A 11 22.58 16.35 6.43
CA ASP A 11 21.19 15.98 6.14
C ASP A 11 20.22 16.57 7.17
N ARG A 12 20.52 16.41 8.47
CA ARG A 12 19.74 17.01 9.57
C ARG A 12 19.54 18.51 9.45
N LYS A 13 20.48 19.20 8.83
CA LYS A 13 20.46 20.67 8.70
C LYS A 13 19.63 21.18 7.53
N VAL A 14 19.46 20.35 6.48
CA VAL A 14 18.94 20.85 5.19
C VAL A 14 17.76 20.05 4.64
N THR A 15 17.50 18.84 5.14
CA THR A 15 16.47 17.95 4.59
C THR A 15 15.27 17.81 5.55
N PHE A 16 14.08 18.02 5.01
CA PHE A 16 12.82 17.72 5.67
C PHE A 16 12.37 16.30 5.32
N HIS A 17 12.44 15.38 6.29
CA HIS A 17 12.07 13.98 6.11
C HIS A 17 10.58 13.75 6.34
N ALA A 18 9.95 13.00 5.42
CA ALA A 18 8.55 12.61 5.53
C ALA A 18 8.32 11.66 6.71
N SER A 19 7.17 11.78 7.39
CA SER A 19 6.74 10.90 8.49
C SER A 19 7.80 10.70 9.57
N THR A 20 8.55 11.75 9.89
CA THR A 20 9.68 11.72 10.82
C THR A 20 9.40 12.61 12.03
N HIS A 21 9.84 12.20 13.23
CA HIS A 21 9.86 13.06 14.39
C HIS A 21 10.97 14.10 14.20
N LEU A 22 10.60 15.26 13.62
CA LEU A 22 11.55 16.24 13.10
C LEU A 22 12.50 16.79 14.16
N ARG A 23 11.99 17.02 15.37
CA ARG A 23 12.80 17.50 16.49
C ARG A 23 13.90 16.49 16.86
N ASP A 24 13.51 15.24 17.10
CA ASP A 24 14.46 14.19 17.52
C ASP A 24 15.50 13.94 16.41
N PHE A 25 15.07 13.95 15.13
CA PHE A 25 16.00 13.82 14.02
C PHE A 25 16.97 14.99 13.95
N ALA A 26 16.49 16.24 14.07
CA ALA A 26 17.32 17.44 14.01
C ALA A 26 18.35 17.50 15.17
N HIS A 27 17.98 17.03 16.37
CA HIS A 27 18.85 17.02 17.55
C HIS A 27 19.73 15.78 17.67
N GLY A 28 19.53 14.75 16.86
CA GLY A 28 20.33 13.53 16.87
C GLY A 28 19.78 12.42 17.77
N ASP A 29 18.62 12.61 18.37
CA ASP A 29 17.93 11.65 19.23
C ASP A 29 17.27 10.51 18.41
N ALA A 30 17.00 10.76 17.13
CA ALA A 30 16.56 9.75 16.17
C ALA A 30 17.72 9.38 15.21
N PRO A 31 17.86 8.08 14.85
CA PRO A 31 18.90 7.63 13.95
C PRO A 31 18.70 8.15 12.52
N GLY A 32 19.80 8.48 11.85
CA GLY A 32 19.84 8.73 10.40
C GLY A 32 20.63 7.64 9.69
N ARG A 33 20.28 7.38 8.42
CA ARG A 33 20.98 6.42 7.59
C ARG A 33 21.06 6.90 6.14
N VAL A 34 22.22 6.77 5.53
CA VAL A 34 22.43 7.11 4.12
C VAL A 34 22.57 5.81 3.34
N ILE A 35 21.58 5.49 2.50
CA ILE A 35 21.60 4.34 1.60
C ILE A 35 22.35 4.73 0.33
N THR A 36 23.27 3.89 -0.12
CA THR A 36 24.16 4.19 -1.25
C THR A 36 24.07 3.20 -2.39
N GLY A 37 23.40 2.07 -2.21
CA GLY A 37 23.26 1.07 -3.26
C GLY A 37 22.29 -0.04 -2.88
N GLY A 38 22.03 -0.91 -3.86
CA GLY A 38 21.21 -2.11 -3.65
C GLY A 38 21.35 -3.09 -4.81
N LYS A 39 21.12 -4.37 -4.53
CA LYS A 39 21.10 -5.45 -5.52
C LYS A 39 20.15 -6.55 -5.06
N GLY A 40 19.30 -7.02 -5.97
CA GLY A 40 18.28 -8.03 -5.63
C GLY A 40 17.37 -7.53 -4.51
N ILE A 41 17.32 -8.24 -3.39
CA ILE A 41 16.51 -7.83 -2.22
C ILE A 41 17.31 -7.03 -1.19
N ASN A 42 18.61 -6.78 -1.43
CA ASN A 42 19.49 -6.17 -0.45
C ASN A 42 19.75 -4.70 -0.79
N ILE A 43 19.93 -3.90 0.26
CA ILE A 43 20.44 -2.53 0.17
C ILE A 43 21.69 -2.37 1.01
N VAL A 44 22.52 -1.38 0.67
CA VAL A 44 23.78 -1.10 1.33
C VAL A 44 23.80 0.35 1.80
N ASP A 45 24.20 0.58 3.04
CA ASP A 45 24.42 1.93 3.54
C ASP A 45 25.86 2.44 3.26
N LYS A 46 26.09 3.69 3.60
CA LYS A 46 27.38 4.38 3.38
C LYS A 46 28.55 3.73 4.11
N ASP A 47 28.30 2.97 5.18
CA ASP A 47 29.34 2.26 5.94
C ASP A 47 29.61 0.84 5.41
N GLY A 48 28.93 0.47 4.30
CA GLY A 48 29.04 -0.85 3.68
C GLY A 48 28.24 -1.94 4.38
N ARG A 49 27.35 -1.58 5.31
CA ARG A 49 26.47 -2.54 5.96
C ARG A 49 25.34 -2.92 5.03
N GLU A 50 25.18 -4.21 4.80
CA GLU A 50 24.15 -4.77 3.93
C GLU A 50 22.93 -5.19 4.75
N PHE A 51 21.72 -4.89 4.22
CA PHE A 51 20.44 -5.21 4.83
C PHE A 51 19.54 -5.94 3.83
N ILE A 52 18.84 -6.96 4.29
CA ILE A 52 17.67 -7.44 3.57
C ILE A 52 16.58 -6.35 3.65
N ASP A 53 16.13 -5.85 2.51
CA ASP A 53 14.97 -4.96 2.45
C ASP A 53 13.68 -5.78 2.42
N GLY A 54 13.20 -6.17 3.59
CA GLY A 54 11.95 -6.90 3.77
C GLY A 54 10.69 -6.06 3.50
N PHE A 55 10.83 -4.82 2.98
CA PHE A 55 9.70 -3.92 2.71
C PHE A 55 9.73 -3.25 1.33
N ALA A 56 10.65 -3.68 0.45
CA ALA A 56 10.82 -3.22 -0.94
C ALA A 56 10.80 -1.67 -1.06
N GLY A 57 11.63 -1.00 -0.29
CA GLY A 57 11.68 0.46 -0.17
C GLY A 57 10.45 1.04 0.53
N LEU A 58 9.29 0.84 0.04
CA LEU A 58 7.99 1.14 0.64
C LEU A 58 6.89 0.50 -0.23
N TYR A 59 6.89 -0.83 -0.33
CA TYR A 59 6.07 -1.61 -1.28
C TYR A 59 6.37 -1.32 -2.76
N CYS A 60 7.50 -0.71 -3.10
CA CYS A 60 7.72 -0.15 -4.43
C CYS A 60 8.54 -1.07 -5.33
N VAL A 61 9.66 -1.60 -4.82
CA VAL A 61 10.73 -2.22 -5.62
C VAL A 61 10.40 -3.68 -5.93
N ASN A 62 9.40 -3.90 -6.79
CA ASN A 62 8.90 -5.24 -7.11
C ASN A 62 9.96 -6.12 -7.80
N ILE A 63 10.71 -5.56 -8.76
CA ILE A 63 11.73 -6.31 -9.54
C ILE A 63 13.10 -6.39 -8.85
N GLY A 64 13.23 -5.87 -7.62
CA GLY A 64 14.50 -5.80 -6.91
C GLY A 64 15.38 -4.63 -7.36
N TYR A 65 16.48 -4.46 -6.64
CA TYR A 65 17.45 -3.40 -6.86
C TYR A 65 18.49 -3.75 -7.93
N GLY A 66 19.10 -2.73 -8.56
CA GLY A 66 20.25 -2.89 -9.44
C GLY A 66 19.94 -3.46 -10.83
N ARG A 67 18.73 -3.25 -11.34
CA ARG A 67 18.34 -3.66 -12.70
C ARG A 67 18.87 -2.69 -13.74
N THR A 68 19.91 -3.08 -14.44
CA THR A 68 20.56 -2.25 -15.48
C THR A 68 19.65 -2.02 -16.67
N GLU A 69 18.79 -2.97 -17.02
CA GLU A 69 17.85 -2.88 -18.14
C GLU A 69 16.92 -1.67 -18.01
N VAL A 70 16.44 -1.38 -16.79
CA VAL A 70 15.58 -0.20 -16.55
C VAL A 70 16.39 1.09 -16.64
N ALA A 71 17.60 1.11 -16.09
CA ALA A 71 18.51 2.27 -16.18
C ALA A 71 18.88 2.59 -17.64
N GLU A 72 19.14 1.55 -18.44
CA GLU A 72 19.44 1.69 -19.88
C GLU A 72 18.23 2.18 -20.67
N ALA A 73 17.02 1.71 -20.37
CA ALA A 73 15.79 2.19 -21.00
C ALA A 73 15.58 3.70 -20.72
N ILE A 74 15.75 4.12 -19.46
CA ILE A 74 15.69 5.54 -19.07
C ILE A 74 16.76 6.36 -19.80
N TYR A 75 18.01 5.87 -19.85
CA TYR A 75 19.12 6.55 -20.52
C TYR A 75 18.86 6.74 -22.02
N LYS A 76 18.42 5.69 -22.71
CA LYS A 76 18.09 5.75 -24.15
C LYS A 76 16.98 6.76 -24.40
N GLN A 77 15.90 6.68 -23.62
CA GLN A 77 14.79 7.61 -23.74
C GLN A 77 15.19 9.06 -23.45
N ALA A 78 16.09 9.30 -22.49
CA ALA A 78 16.58 10.65 -22.18
C ALA A 78 17.40 11.26 -23.32
N LEU A 79 18.12 10.46 -24.12
CA LEU A 79 18.84 10.91 -25.30
C LEU A 79 17.91 11.24 -26.47
N GLU A 80 16.79 10.50 -26.61
CA GLU A 80 15.85 10.66 -27.71
C GLU A 80 14.85 11.79 -27.44
N LEU A 81 14.10 11.70 -26.34
CA LEU A 81 13.15 12.70 -25.89
C LEU A 81 13.08 12.68 -24.35
N SER A 82 13.72 13.64 -23.73
CA SER A 82 13.70 13.75 -22.26
C SER A 82 12.32 14.14 -21.72
N TYR A 83 11.63 15.07 -22.38
CA TYR A 83 10.30 15.54 -21.97
C TYR A 83 9.58 16.28 -23.10
N TYR A 84 8.28 16.04 -23.21
CA TYR A 84 7.30 16.93 -23.83
C TYR A 84 5.94 16.74 -23.14
N HIS A 85 5.15 17.79 -23.05
CA HIS A 85 3.86 17.74 -22.36
C HIS A 85 2.81 16.95 -23.17
N THR A 86 1.84 16.37 -22.48
CA THR A 86 0.75 15.58 -23.09
C THR A 86 -0.58 16.34 -23.18
N TYR A 87 -0.54 17.66 -23.08
CA TYR A 87 -1.72 18.52 -23.24
C TYR A 87 -2.12 18.62 -24.71
N VAL A 88 -3.41 18.88 -24.94
CA VAL A 88 -4.01 19.15 -26.24
C VAL A 88 -3.73 18.09 -27.32
N GLY A 89 -3.66 16.83 -26.88
CA GLY A 89 -3.51 15.68 -27.78
C GLY A 89 -2.06 15.34 -28.16
N HIS A 90 -1.05 16.00 -27.56
CA HIS A 90 0.32 15.54 -27.70
C HIS A 90 0.56 14.23 -26.91
N SER A 91 1.47 13.41 -27.38
CA SER A 91 1.84 12.14 -26.77
C SER A 91 3.31 11.79 -27.06
N ASN A 92 3.77 10.68 -26.52
CA ASN A 92 5.06 10.07 -26.83
C ASN A 92 4.88 8.56 -26.94
N GLU A 93 5.77 7.90 -27.68
CA GLU A 93 5.68 6.47 -27.97
C GLU A 93 5.66 5.61 -26.69
N PRO A 94 6.59 5.79 -25.71
CA PRO A 94 6.55 4.99 -24.49
C PRO A 94 5.24 5.11 -23.68
N GLN A 95 4.58 6.27 -23.71
CA GLN A 95 3.29 6.45 -23.04
C GLN A 95 2.19 5.63 -23.72
N ILE A 96 2.16 5.61 -25.06
CA ILE A 96 1.17 4.86 -25.81
C ILE A 96 1.34 3.35 -25.53
N GLU A 97 2.55 2.83 -25.73
CA GLU A 97 2.87 1.42 -25.51
C GLU A 97 2.60 0.96 -24.07
N LEU A 98 2.99 1.78 -23.08
CA LEU A 98 2.73 1.47 -21.67
C LEU A 98 1.24 1.43 -21.39
N SER A 99 0.44 2.35 -21.96
CA SER A 99 -1.01 2.37 -21.79
C SER A 99 -1.66 1.12 -22.37
N GLU A 100 -1.25 0.69 -23.56
CA GLU A 100 -1.73 -0.55 -24.20
C GLU A 100 -1.43 -1.77 -23.32
N ARG A 101 -0.21 -1.87 -22.79
CA ARG A 101 0.16 -2.99 -21.89
C ARG A 101 -0.61 -2.97 -20.58
N ILE A 102 -0.75 -1.81 -19.94
CA ILE A 102 -1.52 -1.67 -18.69
C ILE A 102 -2.97 -2.09 -18.92
N LEU A 103 -3.62 -1.62 -19.99
CA LEU A 103 -5.00 -1.98 -20.30
C LEU A 103 -5.15 -3.48 -20.58
N LYS A 104 -4.19 -4.08 -21.28
CA LYS A 104 -4.18 -5.53 -21.53
C LYS A 104 -4.05 -6.35 -20.24
N ILE A 105 -3.17 -5.94 -19.33
CA ILE A 105 -2.97 -6.59 -18.03
C ILE A 105 -4.20 -6.38 -17.13
N ALA A 106 -4.72 -5.15 -17.07
CA ALA A 106 -5.86 -4.82 -16.21
C ALA A 106 -7.14 -5.55 -16.64
N GLY A 107 -7.41 -5.66 -17.93
CA GLY A 107 -8.70 -6.20 -18.39
C GLY A 107 -9.88 -5.45 -17.78
N MET A 108 -10.76 -6.13 -17.07
CA MET A 108 -11.84 -5.54 -16.22
C MET A 108 -12.68 -4.45 -16.92
N ASN A 109 -12.81 -4.49 -18.25
CA ASN A 109 -13.50 -3.47 -19.05
C ASN A 109 -12.93 -2.05 -18.89
N MET A 110 -11.59 -1.95 -18.76
CA MET A 110 -10.85 -0.70 -18.71
C MET A 110 -10.60 -0.13 -20.10
N SER A 111 -10.59 1.19 -20.24
CA SER A 111 -10.58 1.87 -21.54
C SER A 111 -9.42 2.82 -21.75
N LYS A 112 -9.03 3.61 -20.75
CA LYS A 112 -8.00 4.65 -20.85
C LYS A 112 -7.09 4.67 -19.64
N VAL A 113 -5.86 5.17 -19.83
CA VAL A 113 -4.91 5.43 -18.75
C VAL A 113 -4.57 6.91 -18.75
N TYR A 114 -4.71 7.56 -17.60
CA TYR A 114 -4.19 8.89 -17.32
C TYR A 114 -3.01 8.78 -16.37
N TYR A 115 -1.93 9.52 -16.59
CA TYR A 115 -0.71 9.41 -15.78
C TYR A 115 -0.49 10.59 -14.84
N GLY A 116 0.12 10.29 -13.70
CA GLY A 116 0.62 11.21 -12.70
C GLY A 116 2.02 10.81 -12.22
N MET A 117 2.42 11.26 -11.04
CA MET A 117 3.76 11.05 -10.48
C MET A 117 3.75 10.30 -9.15
N SER A 118 2.60 10.20 -8.49
CA SER A 118 2.41 9.56 -7.18
C SER A 118 1.02 8.99 -7.02
N GLY A 119 0.84 8.00 -6.12
CA GLY A 119 -0.50 7.52 -5.78
C GLY A 119 -1.41 8.63 -5.22
N SER A 120 -0.83 9.63 -4.54
CA SER A 120 -1.58 10.77 -4.01
C SER A 120 -2.21 11.61 -5.13
N ASP A 121 -1.45 11.98 -6.15
CA ASP A 121 -1.98 12.78 -7.26
C ASP A 121 -2.93 11.98 -8.17
N ALA A 122 -2.72 10.67 -8.27
CA ALA A 122 -3.66 9.79 -8.95
C ALA A 122 -5.02 9.77 -8.22
N ASN A 123 -5.05 9.69 -6.88
CA ASN A 123 -6.28 9.75 -6.10
C ASN A 123 -6.94 11.15 -6.11
N GLU A 124 -6.15 12.24 -6.14
CA GLU A 124 -6.69 13.59 -6.41
C GLU A 124 -7.38 13.66 -7.80
N THR A 125 -6.79 13.02 -8.80
CA THR A 125 -7.38 12.88 -10.14
C THR A 125 -8.69 12.08 -10.13
N GLN A 126 -8.73 10.96 -9.38
CA GLN A 126 -9.93 10.15 -9.19
C GLN A 126 -11.11 10.98 -8.67
N LEU A 127 -10.88 11.78 -7.63
CA LEU A 127 -11.92 12.64 -7.06
C LEU A 127 -12.45 13.66 -8.08
N LYS A 128 -11.57 14.24 -8.91
CA LYS A 128 -11.99 15.15 -9.98
C LYS A 128 -12.79 14.43 -11.06
N ILE A 129 -12.37 13.24 -11.48
CA ILE A 129 -13.09 12.40 -12.45
C ILE A 129 -14.48 12.06 -11.92
N VAL A 130 -14.61 11.60 -10.68
CA VAL A 130 -15.90 11.26 -10.05
C VAL A 130 -16.85 12.45 -9.99
N ARG A 131 -16.34 13.64 -9.66
CA ARG A 131 -17.14 14.88 -9.66
C ARG A 131 -17.57 15.28 -11.07
N TYR A 132 -16.66 15.24 -12.03
CA TYR A 132 -16.94 15.55 -13.42
C TYR A 132 -17.98 14.60 -13.99
N TYR A 133 -17.81 13.29 -13.79
CA TYR A 133 -18.74 12.23 -14.18
C TYR A 133 -20.16 12.52 -13.70
N ASN A 134 -20.35 12.79 -12.42
CA ASN A 134 -21.67 13.06 -11.86
C ASN A 134 -22.25 14.41 -12.33
N ASN A 135 -21.41 15.43 -12.53
CA ASN A 135 -21.88 16.71 -13.07
C ASN A 135 -22.40 16.56 -14.51
N VAL A 136 -21.70 15.82 -15.37
CA VAL A 136 -22.13 15.54 -16.77
C VAL A 136 -23.46 14.79 -16.77
N LEU A 137 -23.66 13.86 -15.84
CA LEU A 137 -24.93 13.14 -15.66
C LEU A 137 -26.06 13.95 -14.98
N GLY A 138 -25.86 15.26 -14.76
CA GLY A 138 -26.88 16.11 -14.11
C GLY A 138 -27.08 15.85 -12.61
N ARG A 139 -26.10 15.29 -11.92
CA ARG A 139 -26.13 14.93 -10.49
C ARG A 139 -25.14 15.78 -9.67
N PRO A 140 -25.28 17.13 -9.63
CA PRO A 140 -24.28 18.02 -9.04
C PRO A 140 -24.11 17.84 -7.52
N GLN A 141 -25.06 17.25 -6.79
CA GLN A 141 -24.98 16.95 -5.37
C GLN A 141 -24.23 15.64 -5.07
N LYS A 142 -24.06 14.71 -6.04
CA LYS A 142 -23.42 13.40 -5.86
C LYS A 142 -21.90 13.55 -5.89
N LYS A 143 -21.29 13.87 -4.73
CA LYS A 143 -19.86 14.26 -4.59
C LYS A 143 -19.14 13.66 -3.41
N LYS A 144 -19.87 13.05 -2.46
CA LYS A 144 -19.26 12.45 -1.29
C LYS A 144 -18.55 11.16 -1.70
N VAL A 145 -17.39 10.91 -1.11
CA VAL A 145 -16.64 9.66 -1.30
C VAL A 145 -16.45 9.00 0.06
N ILE A 146 -16.76 7.72 0.11
CA ILE A 146 -16.55 6.89 1.30
C ILE A 146 -15.26 6.10 1.11
N SER A 147 -14.40 6.11 2.12
CA SER A 147 -13.25 5.21 2.26
C SER A 147 -13.38 4.39 3.53
N ARG A 148 -12.33 3.70 3.92
CA ARG A 148 -12.34 2.85 5.13
C ARG A 148 -11.44 3.43 6.20
N MET A 149 -11.83 3.27 7.46
CA MET A 149 -10.90 3.39 8.57
C MET A 149 -9.66 2.52 8.28
N ARG A 150 -8.47 2.96 8.67
CA ARG A 150 -7.18 2.32 8.40
C ARG A 150 -6.74 2.31 6.92
N GLY A 151 -7.55 2.78 5.97
CA GLY A 151 -7.16 2.95 4.57
C GLY A 151 -6.07 4.00 4.40
N TYR A 152 -5.21 3.87 3.39
CA TYR A 152 -4.21 4.88 3.03
C TYR A 152 -4.28 5.20 1.54
N HIS A 153 -4.59 6.44 1.23
CA HIS A 153 -4.84 6.88 -0.15
C HIS A 153 -4.01 8.09 -0.59
N GLY A 154 -3.12 8.58 0.28
CA GLY A 154 -2.21 9.67 -0.05
C GLY A 154 -2.02 10.70 1.07
N SER A 155 -1.30 11.76 0.73
CA SER A 155 -0.90 12.82 1.67
C SER A 155 -1.23 14.25 1.17
N GLY A 156 -2.04 14.39 0.10
CA GLY A 156 -2.62 15.67 -0.32
C GLY A 156 -3.80 16.07 0.58
N ILE A 157 -4.47 17.18 0.28
CA ILE A 157 -5.66 17.57 1.06
C ILE A 157 -6.81 16.60 0.85
N ALA A 158 -7.14 16.27 -0.40
CA ALA A 158 -8.24 15.36 -0.66
C ALA A 158 -7.82 13.90 -0.53
N SER A 159 -6.67 13.49 -1.07
CA SER A 159 -6.14 12.14 -0.91
C SER A 159 -5.77 11.80 0.54
N GLY A 160 -5.27 12.77 1.31
CA GLY A 160 -5.07 12.65 2.76
C GLY A 160 -6.39 12.54 3.53
N SER A 161 -7.44 13.23 3.07
CA SER A 161 -8.79 13.06 3.63
C SER A 161 -9.38 11.68 3.38
N LEU A 162 -9.07 11.03 2.25
CA LEU A 162 -9.46 9.64 1.97
C LEU A 162 -8.72 8.64 2.88
N THR A 163 -7.52 8.99 3.37
CA THR A 163 -6.76 8.16 4.30
C THR A 163 -7.50 8.06 5.63
N GLY A 164 -7.81 6.85 6.11
CA GLY A 164 -8.52 6.58 7.36
C GLY A 164 -7.59 6.35 8.57
N LEU A 165 -6.47 7.08 8.62
CA LEU A 165 -5.44 7.00 9.66
C LEU A 165 -5.34 8.35 10.36
N LYS A 166 -5.71 8.41 11.65
CA LYS A 166 -5.82 9.64 12.44
C LYS A 166 -4.55 10.52 12.39
N ALA A 167 -3.36 9.92 12.40
CA ALA A 167 -2.10 10.64 12.34
C ALA A 167 -1.90 11.48 11.06
N PHE A 168 -2.64 11.19 9.99
CA PHE A 168 -2.63 11.96 8.74
C PHE A 168 -3.69 13.06 8.71
N HIS A 169 -4.55 13.12 9.71
CA HIS A 169 -5.61 14.13 9.86
C HIS A 169 -5.27 15.16 10.94
N ASP A 170 -4.73 14.69 12.06
CA ASP A 170 -4.43 15.56 13.21
C ASP A 170 -3.51 16.70 12.80
N HIS A 171 -3.88 17.92 13.17
CA HIS A 171 -3.16 19.17 12.88
C HIS A 171 -3.09 19.57 11.39
N PHE A 172 -3.85 18.89 10.50
CA PHE A 172 -3.98 19.23 9.08
C PHE A 172 -5.40 19.62 8.69
N ASP A 173 -6.30 19.74 9.65
CA ASP A 173 -7.72 20.07 9.46
C ASP A 173 -8.43 19.12 8.49
N LEU A 174 -8.11 17.83 8.59
CA LEU A 174 -8.68 16.75 7.76
C LEU A 174 -9.56 15.82 8.61
N PRO A 175 -10.52 15.11 8.00
CA PRO A 175 -10.85 15.10 6.57
C PRO A 175 -11.73 16.28 6.15
N ILE A 176 -11.77 16.59 4.84
CA ILE A 176 -12.72 17.55 4.28
C ILE A 176 -14.15 17.00 4.28
N ASP A 177 -15.17 17.90 4.30
CA ASP A 177 -16.59 17.57 4.50
C ASP A 177 -17.21 16.59 3.49
N THR A 178 -16.57 16.37 2.34
CA THR A 178 -17.07 15.45 1.32
C THR A 178 -16.52 14.03 1.44
N ILE A 179 -15.74 13.73 2.47
CA ILE A 179 -15.14 12.42 2.70
C ILE A 179 -15.68 11.80 3.98
N ARG A 180 -16.00 10.51 3.94
CA ARG A 180 -16.44 9.71 5.08
C ARG A 180 -15.62 8.42 5.18
N HIS A 181 -15.56 7.85 6.38
CA HIS A 181 -14.85 6.60 6.63
C HIS A 181 -15.78 5.58 7.28
N THR A 182 -15.99 4.46 6.58
CA THR A 182 -16.74 3.32 7.12
C THR A 182 -15.79 2.34 7.83
N GLU A 183 -16.36 1.28 8.38
CA GLU A 183 -15.67 0.22 9.13
C GLU A 183 -14.51 -0.39 8.35
N ALA A 184 -13.41 -0.68 9.04
CA ALA A 184 -12.27 -1.41 8.49
C ALA A 184 -12.55 -2.92 8.49
N PRO A 185 -12.22 -3.67 7.43
CA PRO A 185 -12.40 -5.12 7.40
C PRO A 185 -11.32 -5.87 8.22
N HIS A 186 -11.06 -5.43 9.45
CA HIS A 186 -10.01 -5.98 10.29
C HIS A 186 -10.57 -7.07 11.21
N TYR A 187 -10.70 -8.28 10.68
CA TYR A 187 -11.37 -9.38 11.36
C TYR A 187 -10.74 -9.75 12.71
N TYR A 188 -9.42 -9.68 12.86
CA TYR A 188 -8.76 -9.92 14.14
C TYR A 188 -9.15 -8.88 15.20
N LEU A 189 -9.15 -7.59 14.87
CA LEU A 189 -9.44 -6.49 15.81
C LEU A 189 -10.91 -6.06 15.84
N ARG A 190 -11.85 -6.90 15.38
CA ARG A 190 -13.27 -6.59 15.47
C ARG A 190 -13.72 -6.41 16.93
N ALA A 191 -14.74 -5.62 17.15
CA ALA A 191 -15.24 -5.30 18.49
C ALA A 191 -15.72 -6.57 19.24
N ALA A 192 -15.76 -6.51 20.56
CA ALA A 192 -16.06 -7.67 21.42
C ALA A 192 -17.42 -8.32 21.11
N GLU A 193 -18.44 -7.53 20.80
CA GLU A 193 -19.77 -7.99 20.40
C GLU A 193 -19.77 -8.77 19.08
N GLN A 194 -18.71 -8.64 18.28
CA GLN A 194 -18.56 -9.29 16.98
C GLN A 194 -17.63 -10.52 17.05
N HIS A 195 -17.07 -10.85 18.23
CA HIS A 195 -16.10 -11.94 18.36
C HIS A 195 -16.67 -13.32 17.98
N GLY A 196 -17.98 -13.51 18.08
CA GLY A 196 -18.65 -14.73 17.65
C GLY A 196 -18.93 -14.84 16.15
N MET A 197 -18.75 -13.76 15.38
CA MET A 197 -19.02 -13.76 13.95
C MET A 197 -17.97 -14.57 13.17
N THR A 198 -18.43 -15.33 12.18
CA THR A 198 -17.58 -15.89 11.12
C THR A 198 -17.06 -14.78 10.23
N GLU A 199 -16.12 -15.06 9.33
CA GLU A 199 -15.61 -14.07 8.36
C GLU A 199 -16.74 -13.57 7.44
N LEU A 200 -17.60 -14.45 6.95
CA LEU A 200 -18.74 -14.07 6.11
C LEU A 200 -19.76 -13.17 6.84
N GLU A 201 -20.06 -13.46 8.10
CA GLU A 201 -20.94 -12.62 8.91
C GLU A 201 -20.32 -11.25 9.21
N PHE A 202 -19.01 -11.20 9.44
CA PHE A 202 -18.29 -9.93 9.61
C PHE A 202 -18.20 -9.13 8.30
N SER A 203 -18.06 -9.80 7.17
CA SER A 203 -18.12 -9.17 5.84
C SER A 203 -19.49 -8.55 5.59
N ALA A 204 -20.57 -9.27 5.90
CA ALA A 204 -21.94 -8.74 5.83
C ALA A 204 -22.13 -7.54 6.76
N TYR A 205 -21.66 -7.63 8.01
CA TYR A 205 -21.68 -6.50 8.95
C TYR A 205 -20.96 -5.26 8.40
N CYS A 206 -19.78 -5.40 7.78
CA CYS A 206 -19.08 -4.28 7.16
C CYS A 206 -19.89 -3.66 5.99
N ALA A 207 -20.54 -4.49 5.20
CA ALA A 207 -21.44 -4.04 4.12
C ALA A 207 -22.68 -3.31 4.66
N ASP A 208 -23.29 -3.81 5.72
CA ASP A 208 -24.41 -3.15 6.41
C ASP A 208 -24.01 -1.77 6.97
N LYS A 209 -22.77 -1.65 7.52
CA LYS A 209 -22.22 -0.36 7.96
C LYS A 209 -22.03 0.61 6.80
N LEU A 210 -21.56 0.14 5.65
CA LEU A 210 -21.44 0.96 4.45
C LEU A 210 -22.83 1.39 3.96
N GLU A 211 -23.79 0.48 3.90
CA GLU A 211 -25.16 0.79 3.49
C GLU A 211 -25.82 1.82 4.42
N ALA A 212 -25.72 1.62 5.73
CA ALA A 212 -26.22 2.56 6.72
C ALA A 212 -25.62 3.97 6.53
N MET A 213 -24.32 4.06 6.27
CA MET A 213 -23.65 5.34 6.00
C MET A 213 -24.15 5.99 4.71
N ILE A 214 -24.36 5.22 3.63
CA ILE A 214 -24.91 5.74 2.37
C ILE A 214 -26.32 6.31 2.59
N LEU A 215 -27.15 5.62 3.38
CA LEU A 215 -28.51 6.07 3.71
C LEU A 215 -28.51 7.33 4.57
N GLU A 216 -27.63 7.41 5.57
CA GLU A 216 -27.46 8.57 6.45
C GLU A 216 -26.99 9.80 5.68
N GLU A 217 -25.97 9.64 4.81
CA GLU A 217 -25.41 10.73 4.01
C GLU A 217 -26.32 11.17 2.86
N GLY A 218 -27.31 10.35 2.52
CA GLY A 218 -28.23 10.49 1.38
C GLY A 218 -27.68 9.82 0.12
N PRO A 219 -28.34 8.78 -0.42
CA PRO A 219 -27.85 8.00 -1.57
C PRO A 219 -27.50 8.85 -2.79
N ASP A 220 -28.25 9.93 -3.03
CA ASP A 220 -28.03 10.85 -4.15
C ASP A 220 -26.81 11.77 -3.94
N THR A 221 -26.15 11.73 -2.79
CA THR A 221 -24.98 12.54 -2.49
C THR A 221 -23.69 11.74 -2.51
N VAL A 222 -23.74 10.40 -2.37
CA VAL A 222 -22.57 9.52 -2.35
C VAL A 222 -22.19 9.09 -3.76
N ALA A 223 -21.03 9.50 -4.21
CA ALA A 223 -20.57 9.36 -5.59
C ALA A 223 -19.69 8.12 -5.81
N ALA A 224 -18.82 7.80 -4.86
CA ALA A 224 -17.86 6.71 -4.98
C ALA A 224 -17.49 6.11 -3.62
N PHE A 225 -17.03 4.87 -3.67
CA PHE A 225 -16.29 4.21 -2.60
C PHE A 225 -14.87 3.92 -3.09
N ILE A 226 -13.86 4.22 -2.27
CA ILE A 226 -12.47 3.89 -2.57
C ILE A 226 -11.94 2.88 -1.56
N GLY A 227 -11.22 1.85 -2.05
CA GLY A 227 -10.59 0.88 -1.19
C GLY A 227 -9.41 0.16 -1.82
N GLU A 228 -8.40 -0.11 -1.00
CA GLU A 228 -7.30 -1.01 -1.32
C GLU A 228 -7.83 -2.46 -1.33
N PRO A 229 -7.47 -3.32 -2.28
CA PRO A 229 -7.85 -4.76 -2.23
C PRO A 229 -7.43 -5.41 -0.90
N VAL A 230 -6.25 -5.07 -0.41
CA VAL A 230 -5.73 -5.38 0.93
C VAL A 230 -5.31 -4.06 1.55
N LEU A 231 -5.73 -3.77 2.77
CA LEU A 231 -5.25 -2.58 3.48
C LEU A 231 -3.73 -2.67 3.65
N GLY A 232 -2.99 -1.80 2.98
CA GLY A 232 -1.52 -1.80 3.03
C GLY A 232 -0.99 -1.14 4.30
N THR A 233 -0.91 0.19 4.30
CA THR A 233 -0.36 1.01 5.40
C THR A 233 -1.13 0.84 6.71
N GLY A 234 -2.41 0.53 6.65
CA GLY A 234 -3.27 0.28 7.80
C GLY A 234 -2.99 -1.01 8.57
N GLY A 235 -1.96 -1.79 8.19
CA GLY A 235 -1.51 -2.96 8.94
C GLY A 235 -1.46 -4.26 8.16
N ILE A 236 -1.40 -4.19 6.83
CA ILE A 236 -1.44 -5.35 5.92
C ILE A 236 -2.60 -6.28 6.31
N VAL A 237 -3.81 -5.79 6.08
CA VAL A 237 -5.04 -6.50 6.46
C VAL A 237 -5.73 -7.04 5.21
N PRO A 238 -5.59 -8.33 4.89
CA PRO A 238 -6.42 -8.99 3.90
C PRO A 238 -7.90 -8.89 4.32
N PRO A 239 -8.81 -8.63 3.39
CA PRO A 239 -10.23 -8.62 3.72
C PRO A 239 -10.71 -10.03 4.10
N PRO A 240 -11.69 -10.16 5.02
CA PRO A 240 -12.31 -11.44 5.33
C PRO A 240 -13.09 -12.00 4.12
N GLU A 241 -13.39 -13.30 4.18
CA GLU A 241 -14.11 -13.99 3.12
C GLU A 241 -15.43 -13.29 2.75
N GLY A 242 -15.69 -13.10 1.44
CA GLY A 242 -16.91 -12.49 0.92
C GLY A 242 -17.00 -10.98 1.05
N TYR A 243 -16.00 -10.30 1.62
CA TYR A 243 -16.04 -8.85 1.85
C TYR A 243 -16.29 -8.04 0.58
N TRP A 244 -15.50 -8.25 -0.47
CA TRP A 244 -15.65 -7.47 -1.70
C TRP A 244 -16.93 -7.76 -2.46
N ASP A 245 -17.45 -8.98 -2.39
CA ASP A 245 -18.75 -9.32 -3.00
C ASP A 245 -19.91 -8.59 -2.28
N ALA A 246 -19.88 -8.56 -0.94
CA ALA A 246 -20.86 -7.84 -0.14
C ALA A 246 -20.81 -6.33 -0.37
N ILE A 247 -19.61 -5.72 -0.37
CA ILE A 247 -19.42 -4.28 -0.65
C ILE A 247 -19.93 -3.93 -2.05
N GLN A 248 -19.54 -4.68 -3.08
CA GLN A 248 -19.95 -4.41 -4.46
C GLN A 248 -21.47 -4.51 -4.63
N THR A 249 -22.13 -5.41 -3.91
CA THR A 249 -23.61 -5.52 -3.90
C THR A 249 -24.26 -4.24 -3.39
N VAL A 250 -23.75 -3.67 -2.30
CA VAL A 250 -24.25 -2.40 -1.76
C VAL A 250 -23.98 -1.25 -2.74
N LEU A 251 -22.78 -1.15 -3.30
CA LEU A 251 -22.43 -0.07 -4.23
C LEU A 251 -23.31 -0.08 -5.47
N ALA A 252 -23.56 -1.27 -6.05
CA ALA A 252 -24.44 -1.44 -7.21
C ALA A 252 -25.87 -0.97 -6.93
N LYS A 253 -26.41 -1.25 -5.74
CA LYS A 253 -27.75 -0.86 -5.31
C LYS A 253 -27.98 0.66 -5.33
N TYR A 254 -26.95 1.45 -5.06
CA TYR A 254 -27.03 2.91 -4.95
C TYR A 254 -26.32 3.66 -6.08
N ASP A 255 -25.90 2.97 -7.14
CA ASP A 255 -25.12 3.52 -8.26
C ASP A 255 -23.91 4.34 -7.76
N VAL A 256 -23.14 3.76 -6.84
CA VAL A 256 -21.90 4.32 -6.28
C VAL A 256 -20.72 3.70 -7.01
N LEU A 257 -19.84 4.52 -7.57
CA LEU A 257 -18.65 4.05 -8.29
C LEU A 257 -17.66 3.36 -7.34
N LEU A 258 -17.05 2.27 -7.79
CA LEU A 258 -15.95 1.60 -7.09
C LEU A 258 -14.60 2.08 -7.64
N ILE A 259 -13.76 2.62 -6.76
CA ILE A 259 -12.35 2.93 -7.04
C ILE A 259 -11.50 1.89 -6.33
N ALA A 260 -10.75 1.07 -7.08
CA ALA A 260 -9.74 0.19 -6.51
C ALA A 260 -8.40 0.92 -6.41
N ASP A 261 -7.90 1.10 -5.20
CA ASP A 261 -6.54 1.61 -4.97
C ASP A 261 -5.53 0.45 -5.01
N GLU A 262 -4.96 0.23 -6.19
CA GLU A 262 -3.98 -0.81 -6.50
C GLU A 262 -2.52 -0.35 -6.31
N VAL A 263 -2.31 0.77 -5.67
CA VAL A 263 -0.98 1.36 -5.47
C VAL A 263 -0.02 0.40 -4.78
N VAL A 264 -0.51 -0.43 -3.86
CA VAL A 264 0.29 -1.48 -3.19
C VAL A 264 0.11 -2.84 -3.83
N CYS A 265 -1.13 -3.24 -4.12
CA CYS A 265 -1.47 -4.61 -4.53
C CYS A 265 -1.15 -4.89 -5.99
N GLY A 266 -1.14 -3.87 -6.85
CA GLY A 266 -0.89 -4.01 -8.28
C GLY A 266 0.51 -4.52 -8.63
N PHE A 267 0.61 -5.03 -9.85
CA PHE A 267 1.85 -5.53 -10.45
C PHE A 267 2.49 -6.70 -9.67
N GLY A 268 1.65 -7.64 -9.21
CA GLY A 268 2.08 -8.94 -8.74
C GLY A 268 2.12 -9.16 -7.23
N ARG A 269 1.96 -8.13 -6.40
CA ARG A 269 2.16 -8.21 -4.94
C ARG A 269 1.34 -9.30 -4.23
N THR A 270 0.11 -9.53 -4.66
CA THR A 270 -0.82 -10.53 -4.10
C THR A 270 -0.69 -11.92 -4.73
N GLY A 271 0.23 -12.12 -5.70
CA GLY A 271 0.29 -13.32 -6.52
C GLY A 271 -0.67 -13.31 -7.72
N SER A 272 -1.27 -12.16 -8.00
CA SER A 272 -2.06 -11.86 -9.20
C SER A 272 -1.61 -10.51 -9.75
N ASP A 273 -1.86 -10.22 -11.03
CA ASP A 273 -1.45 -8.95 -11.65
C ASP A 273 -1.96 -7.73 -10.87
N PHE A 274 -3.22 -7.80 -10.41
CA PHE A 274 -3.86 -6.83 -9.53
C PHE A 274 -4.54 -7.54 -8.36
N GLY A 275 -4.61 -6.86 -7.21
CA GLY A 275 -5.39 -7.33 -6.08
C GLY A 275 -6.88 -7.46 -6.42
N SER A 276 -7.38 -6.62 -7.32
CA SER A 276 -8.74 -6.71 -7.87
C SER A 276 -9.00 -8.05 -8.57
N HIS A 277 -8.02 -8.62 -9.26
CA HIS A 277 -8.13 -9.97 -9.85
C HIS A 277 -8.21 -11.03 -8.74
N HIS A 278 -7.38 -10.91 -7.71
CA HIS A 278 -7.32 -11.86 -6.60
C HIS A 278 -8.66 -11.94 -5.85
N TYR A 279 -9.33 -10.79 -5.65
CA TYR A 279 -10.57 -10.68 -4.88
C TYR A 279 -11.83 -10.49 -5.75
N ASN A 280 -11.77 -10.75 -7.05
CA ASN A 280 -12.89 -10.62 -8.00
C ASN A 280 -13.58 -9.24 -7.92
N MET A 281 -12.80 -8.19 -7.70
CA MET A 281 -13.33 -6.82 -7.74
C MET A 281 -13.59 -6.39 -9.19
N LYS A 282 -14.61 -5.56 -9.37
CA LYS A 282 -15.00 -4.99 -10.66
C LYS A 282 -15.06 -3.47 -10.55
N PRO A 283 -13.90 -2.80 -10.44
CA PRO A 283 -13.84 -1.36 -10.24
C PRO A 283 -14.24 -0.60 -11.50
N ASP A 284 -14.85 0.58 -11.31
CA ASP A 284 -15.06 1.57 -12.37
C ASP A 284 -13.81 2.39 -12.67
N LEU A 285 -12.91 2.49 -11.68
CA LEU A 285 -11.66 3.25 -11.73
C LEU A 285 -10.58 2.53 -10.92
N VAL A 286 -9.32 2.58 -11.37
CA VAL A 286 -8.19 1.95 -10.67
C VAL A 286 -7.05 2.95 -10.51
N THR A 287 -6.46 3.00 -9.31
CA THR A 287 -5.25 3.79 -9.03
C THR A 287 -4.02 2.90 -9.08
N ILE A 288 -3.00 3.28 -9.84
CA ILE A 288 -1.72 2.56 -9.94
C ILE A 288 -0.53 3.48 -9.66
N ALA A 289 0.52 2.94 -9.03
CA ALA A 289 1.82 3.58 -8.79
C ALA A 289 2.86 2.52 -8.38
N LYS A 290 3.88 2.88 -7.63
CA LYS A 290 4.88 2.00 -6.99
C LYS A 290 5.42 0.88 -7.90
N GLY A 291 4.82 -0.31 -7.85
CA GLY A 291 5.18 -1.47 -8.65
C GLY A 291 5.11 -1.24 -10.17
N LEU A 292 4.43 -0.19 -10.62
CA LEU A 292 4.37 0.22 -12.04
C LEU A 292 5.76 0.46 -12.65
N THR A 293 6.68 1.03 -11.90
CA THR A 293 8.06 1.30 -12.31
C THR A 293 9.09 0.71 -11.36
N SER A 294 8.66 -0.03 -10.33
CA SER A 294 9.51 -0.45 -9.19
C SER A 294 10.33 0.70 -8.61
N ALA A 295 9.78 1.92 -8.62
CA ALA A 295 10.37 3.15 -8.12
C ALA A 295 11.66 3.62 -8.85
N TYR A 296 12.02 3.04 -9.99
CA TYR A 296 13.13 3.55 -10.82
C TYR A 296 12.86 4.96 -11.37
N GLN A 297 11.57 5.28 -11.61
CA GLN A 297 11.10 6.63 -11.90
C GLN A 297 9.76 6.87 -11.19
N PRO A 298 9.50 8.08 -10.67
CA PRO A 298 8.17 8.46 -10.21
C PRO A 298 7.17 8.38 -11.36
N LEU A 299 6.17 7.51 -11.22
CA LEU A 299 5.04 7.40 -12.15
C LEU A 299 3.84 6.83 -11.41
N SER A 300 2.68 7.34 -11.71
CA SER A 300 1.39 6.82 -11.27
C SER A 300 0.39 6.89 -12.41
N GLY A 301 -0.77 6.30 -12.20
CA GLY A 301 -1.84 6.43 -13.18
C GLY A 301 -3.22 6.15 -12.58
N VAL A 302 -4.21 6.59 -13.34
CA VAL A 302 -5.60 6.26 -13.19
C VAL A 302 -6.02 5.46 -14.41
N ILE A 303 -6.47 4.23 -14.20
CA ILE A 303 -7.10 3.44 -15.26
C ILE A 303 -8.60 3.71 -15.18
N VAL A 304 -9.16 4.16 -16.29
CA VAL A 304 -10.57 4.58 -16.39
C VAL A 304 -11.37 3.49 -17.08
N GLY A 305 -12.41 2.99 -16.43
CA GLY A 305 -13.32 2.02 -16.99
C GLY A 305 -14.20 2.62 -18.09
N GLU A 306 -14.67 1.76 -19.01
CA GLU A 306 -15.44 2.17 -20.18
C GLU A 306 -16.70 2.96 -19.83
N LYS A 307 -17.45 2.52 -18.79
CA LYS A 307 -18.63 3.24 -18.27
C LYS A 307 -18.33 4.70 -17.93
N VAL A 308 -17.20 4.94 -17.27
CA VAL A 308 -16.79 6.29 -16.87
C VAL A 308 -16.27 7.07 -18.07
N TRP A 309 -15.43 6.44 -18.91
CA TRP A 309 -14.87 7.08 -20.09
C TRP A 309 -15.94 7.64 -21.04
N GLN A 310 -16.98 6.89 -21.36
CA GLN A 310 -18.07 7.33 -22.23
C GLN A 310 -18.71 8.64 -21.75
N VAL A 311 -18.89 8.78 -20.43
CA VAL A 311 -19.46 10.01 -19.85
C VAL A 311 -18.44 11.16 -19.89
N LEU A 312 -17.15 10.91 -19.68
CA LEU A 312 -16.13 11.96 -19.82
C LEU A 312 -16.05 12.46 -21.26
N GLU A 313 -16.09 11.56 -22.23
CA GLU A 313 -16.08 11.89 -23.67
C GLU A 313 -17.32 12.73 -24.05
N GLN A 314 -18.51 12.31 -23.64
CA GLN A 314 -19.74 13.08 -23.83
C GLN A 314 -19.62 14.46 -23.21
N GLY A 315 -19.14 14.57 -21.96
CA GLY A 315 -19.00 15.84 -21.26
C GLY A 315 -18.03 16.81 -21.96
N THR A 316 -16.94 16.30 -22.51
CA THR A 316 -16.03 17.15 -23.27
C THR A 316 -16.60 17.60 -24.63
N GLY A 317 -17.48 16.81 -25.22
CA GLY A 317 -18.25 17.22 -26.40
C GLY A 317 -19.24 18.35 -26.10
N GLU A 318 -19.79 18.40 -24.89
CA GLU A 318 -20.79 19.40 -24.48
C GLU A 318 -20.16 20.65 -23.84
N TYR A 319 -19.16 20.49 -22.97
CA TYR A 319 -18.59 21.57 -22.15
C TYR A 319 -17.18 22.02 -22.58
N GLY A 320 -16.60 21.39 -23.61
CA GLY A 320 -15.24 21.66 -24.07
C GLY A 320 -14.16 20.88 -23.30
N PRO A 321 -12.89 21.24 -23.49
CA PRO A 321 -11.76 20.46 -22.94
C PRO A 321 -11.83 20.28 -21.44
N ILE A 322 -11.45 19.07 -20.95
CA ILE A 322 -11.40 18.78 -19.52
C ILE A 322 -10.33 19.62 -18.82
N GLY A 323 -10.73 20.39 -17.80
CA GLY A 323 -9.85 21.28 -17.03
C GLY A 323 -8.99 20.54 -16.00
N HIS A 324 -8.25 19.52 -16.43
CA HIS A 324 -7.36 18.74 -15.57
C HIS A 324 -6.09 18.29 -16.30
N GLY A 325 -4.94 18.42 -15.65
CA GLY A 325 -3.66 17.96 -16.17
C GLY A 325 -2.52 18.25 -15.17
N TRP A 326 -1.63 17.30 -15.01
CA TRP A 326 -0.35 17.50 -14.34
C TRP A 326 0.72 17.79 -15.38
N THR A 327 1.62 18.74 -15.11
CA THR A 327 2.68 19.14 -16.06
C THR A 327 3.48 17.93 -16.57
N TYR A 328 3.78 16.97 -15.69
CA TYR A 328 4.58 15.78 -16.01
C TYR A 328 3.76 14.52 -16.28
N SER A 329 2.45 14.65 -16.58
CA SER A 329 1.63 13.52 -17.00
C SER A 329 2.25 12.79 -18.19
N GLY A 330 2.36 11.47 -18.13
CA GLY A 330 2.88 10.65 -19.23
C GLY A 330 4.34 10.94 -19.58
N HIS A 331 5.18 11.31 -18.57
CA HIS A 331 6.59 11.60 -18.77
C HIS A 331 7.32 10.45 -19.46
N ALA A 332 7.96 10.70 -20.59
CA ALA A 332 8.56 9.68 -21.44
C ALA A 332 9.53 8.74 -20.69
N LEU A 333 10.40 9.30 -19.81
CA LEU A 333 11.33 8.50 -19.01
C LEU A 333 10.61 7.58 -18.03
N GLY A 334 9.54 8.06 -17.39
CA GLY A 334 8.72 7.27 -16.49
C GLY A 334 8.03 6.11 -17.20
N CYS A 335 7.50 6.39 -18.40
CA CYS A 335 6.84 5.38 -19.24
C CYS A 335 7.84 4.34 -19.76
N ALA A 336 9.04 4.76 -20.21
CA ALA A 336 10.10 3.84 -20.62
C ALA A 336 10.58 2.94 -19.45
N ALA A 337 10.69 3.51 -18.25
CA ALA A 337 10.97 2.72 -17.05
C ALA A 337 9.86 1.70 -16.74
N GLY A 338 8.60 2.12 -16.90
CA GLY A 338 7.43 1.25 -16.70
C GLY A 338 7.42 0.08 -17.70
N LEU A 339 7.70 0.32 -18.96
CA LEU A 339 7.80 -0.74 -19.99
C LEU A 339 8.89 -1.75 -19.64
N ALA A 340 10.11 -1.29 -19.34
CA ALA A 340 11.22 -2.17 -18.97
C ALA A 340 10.92 -2.94 -17.67
N ASN A 341 10.23 -2.33 -16.71
CA ASN A 341 9.78 -2.98 -15.48
C ASN A 341 8.78 -4.10 -15.78
N LEU A 342 7.78 -3.86 -16.63
CA LEU A 342 6.80 -4.88 -17.01
C LEU A 342 7.44 -6.03 -17.80
N ASP A 343 8.45 -5.76 -18.65
CA ASP A 343 9.23 -6.79 -19.34
C ASP A 343 9.94 -7.73 -18.36
N ILE A 344 10.51 -7.20 -17.28
CA ILE A 344 11.16 -7.99 -16.24
C ILE A 344 10.13 -8.82 -15.47
N ILE A 345 9.01 -8.22 -15.05
CA ILE A 345 7.94 -8.90 -14.32
C ILE A 345 7.44 -10.11 -15.13
N GLU A 346 7.19 -9.93 -16.43
CA GLU A 346 6.71 -10.96 -17.33
C GLU A 346 7.78 -12.04 -17.60
N ARG A 347 8.97 -11.63 -18.04
CA ARG A 347 10.08 -12.51 -18.39
C ARG A 347 10.51 -13.42 -17.24
N GLU A 348 10.56 -12.88 -16.03
CA GLU A 348 10.98 -13.60 -14.82
C GLU A 348 9.80 -14.24 -14.08
N ASN A 349 8.60 -14.16 -14.62
CA ASN A 349 7.36 -14.69 -14.01
C ASN A 349 7.20 -14.28 -12.53
N LEU A 350 7.40 -13.00 -12.24
CA LEU A 350 7.42 -12.51 -10.85
C LEU A 350 6.04 -12.57 -10.18
N VAL A 351 4.96 -12.50 -10.94
CA VAL A 351 3.60 -12.73 -10.43
C VAL A 351 3.43 -14.17 -9.96
N GLY A 352 3.89 -15.13 -10.76
CA GLY A 352 3.91 -16.55 -10.38
C GLY A 352 4.81 -16.80 -9.16
N ASN A 353 6.00 -16.20 -9.12
CA ASN A 353 6.87 -16.30 -7.94
C ASN A 353 6.20 -15.73 -6.68
N ALA A 354 5.48 -14.60 -6.80
CA ALA A 354 4.75 -14.02 -5.67
C ALA A 354 3.60 -14.92 -5.19
N ALA A 355 2.97 -15.68 -6.07
CA ALA A 355 1.97 -16.68 -5.69
C ALA A 355 2.62 -17.88 -4.96
N GLU A 356 3.66 -18.48 -5.56
CA GLU A 356 4.29 -19.72 -5.04
C GLU A 356 5.18 -19.47 -3.82
N THR A 357 6.13 -18.53 -3.92
CA THR A 357 7.01 -18.15 -2.81
C THR A 357 6.23 -17.41 -1.74
N GLY A 358 5.18 -16.66 -2.12
CA GLY A 358 4.26 -16.04 -1.18
C GLY A 358 3.51 -17.06 -0.33
N ALA A 359 2.97 -18.12 -0.92
CA ALA A 359 2.34 -19.21 -0.15
C ALA A 359 3.33 -19.85 0.84
N TYR A 360 4.57 -20.10 0.40
CA TYR A 360 5.65 -20.57 1.28
C TYR A 360 5.94 -19.57 2.41
N PHE A 361 6.03 -18.29 2.10
CA PHE A 361 6.26 -17.24 3.09
C PHE A 361 5.16 -17.19 4.15
N GLN A 362 3.89 -17.23 3.77
CA GLN A 362 2.76 -17.27 4.70
C GLN A 362 2.81 -18.52 5.59
N GLN A 363 3.15 -19.67 5.03
CA GLN A 363 3.32 -20.92 5.77
C GLN A 363 4.44 -20.82 6.79
N GLN A 364 5.62 -20.30 6.40
CA GLN A 364 6.77 -20.15 7.29
C GLN A 364 6.52 -19.13 8.40
N LEU A 365 5.81 -18.03 8.13
CA LEU A 365 5.42 -17.08 9.16
C LEU A 365 4.52 -17.75 10.22
N LYS A 366 3.50 -18.49 9.80
CA LYS A 366 2.66 -19.24 10.75
C LYS A 366 3.46 -20.25 11.54
N ALA A 367 4.29 -21.06 10.89
CA ALA A 367 5.09 -22.09 11.55
C ALA A 367 6.07 -21.54 12.60
N ASN A 368 6.63 -20.34 12.38
CA ASN A 368 7.62 -19.74 13.28
C ASN A 368 7.01 -18.86 14.38
N PHE A 369 5.81 -18.33 14.17
CA PHE A 369 5.24 -17.31 15.06
C PHE A 369 3.87 -17.64 15.65
N GLU A 370 3.13 -18.61 15.11
CA GLU A 370 1.87 -19.04 15.72
C GLU A 370 2.10 -19.59 17.14
N GLY A 371 1.37 -19.09 18.11
CA GLY A 371 1.56 -19.43 19.52
C GLY A 371 2.75 -18.74 20.22
N HIS A 372 3.46 -17.85 19.53
CA HIS A 372 4.52 -17.05 20.16
C HIS A 372 3.92 -16.07 21.18
N PRO A 373 4.49 -15.90 22.41
CA PRO A 373 3.89 -15.13 23.50
C PRO A 373 3.56 -13.67 23.18
N LEU A 374 4.34 -13.06 22.28
CA LEU A 374 4.16 -11.67 21.88
C LEU A 374 3.11 -11.50 20.75
N LEU A 375 2.74 -12.59 20.05
CA LEU A 375 1.92 -12.51 18.84
C LEU A 375 0.42 -12.63 19.11
N GLY A 376 -0.33 -11.65 18.59
CA GLY A 376 -1.79 -11.66 18.53
C GLY A 376 -2.32 -12.26 17.24
N ASP A 377 -1.71 -11.87 16.11
CA ASP A 377 -2.15 -12.30 14.77
C ASP A 377 -0.98 -12.40 13.79
N VAL A 378 -1.07 -13.37 12.87
CA VAL A 378 -0.16 -13.59 11.75
C VAL A 378 -1.00 -13.66 10.49
N ARG A 379 -0.88 -12.66 9.62
CA ARG A 379 -1.72 -12.54 8.41
C ARG A 379 -0.94 -12.07 7.20
N GLY A 380 -1.49 -12.31 6.02
CA GLY A 380 -0.93 -11.83 4.76
C GLY A 380 -1.50 -12.53 3.55
N VAL A 381 -1.06 -12.09 2.37
CA VAL A 381 -1.39 -12.67 1.06
C VAL A 381 -0.25 -12.40 0.08
N GLY A 382 0.09 -13.38 -0.75
CA GLY A 382 1.23 -13.27 -1.65
C GLY A 382 2.50 -12.90 -0.88
N LEU A 383 3.24 -11.93 -1.37
CA LEU A 383 4.46 -11.41 -0.75
C LEU A 383 4.22 -10.12 0.05
N MET A 384 3.15 -10.11 0.84
CA MET A 384 2.91 -9.10 1.87
C MET A 384 2.31 -9.76 3.12
N ALA A 385 2.86 -9.44 4.30
CA ALA A 385 2.44 -10.04 5.55
C ALA A 385 2.65 -9.10 6.75
N ALA A 386 1.93 -9.35 7.82
CA ALA A 386 2.06 -8.65 9.09
C ALA A 386 2.07 -9.60 10.28
N LEU A 387 2.86 -9.24 11.27
CA LEU A 387 2.85 -9.78 12.61
C LEU A 387 2.28 -8.72 13.54
N GLU A 388 1.13 -8.97 14.15
CA GLU A 388 0.50 -8.07 15.10
C GLU A 388 0.79 -8.52 16.52
N PHE A 389 1.30 -7.60 17.34
CA PHE A 389 1.72 -7.88 18.70
C PHE A 389 0.59 -7.58 19.68
N SER A 390 0.47 -8.44 20.69
CA SER A 390 -0.56 -8.33 21.73
C SER A 390 -0.04 -8.85 23.07
N PRO A 391 -0.36 -8.21 24.21
CA PRO A 391 -0.04 -8.73 25.53
C PRO A 391 -0.95 -9.92 25.90
N ASP A 392 -2.09 -10.07 25.25
CA ASP A 392 -3.02 -11.20 25.40
C ASP A 392 -3.77 -11.43 24.08
N ALA A 393 -3.29 -12.41 23.30
CA ALA A 393 -3.85 -12.77 22.01
C ALA A 393 -5.32 -13.26 22.10
N LYS A 394 -5.70 -13.93 23.20
CA LYS A 394 -7.06 -14.46 23.40
C LYS A 394 -8.08 -13.35 23.61
N GLN A 395 -7.69 -12.33 24.37
CA GLN A 395 -8.50 -11.15 24.62
C GLN A 395 -8.31 -10.06 23.56
N ARG A 396 -7.36 -10.22 22.63
CA ARG A 396 -7.01 -9.24 21.57
C ARG A 396 -6.67 -7.87 22.13
N LEU A 397 -5.93 -7.85 23.23
CA LEU A 397 -5.55 -6.61 23.90
C LEU A 397 -4.44 -5.89 23.14
N HIS A 398 -4.42 -4.57 23.27
CA HIS A 398 -3.33 -3.73 22.81
C HIS A 398 -2.35 -3.45 23.94
N PHE A 399 -1.09 -3.30 23.59
CA PHE A 399 -0.10 -2.75 24.52
C PHE A 399 -0.39 -1.27 24.81
N ASP A 400 0.10 -0.77 25.95
CA ASP A 400 0.19 0.67 26.15
C ASP A 400 1.03 1.29 25.03
N PRO A 401 0.50 2.27 24.28
CA PRO A 401 1.23 2.92 23.20
C PRO A 401 2.60 3.50 23.60
N ALA A 402 2.79 3.82 24.89
CA ALA A 402 4.06 4.31 25.43
C ALA A 402 5.18 3.25 25.36
N LEU A 403 4.85 1.96 25.32
CA LEU A 403 5.82 0.86 25.20
C LEU A 403 6.41 0.76 23.79
N LYS A 404 5.71 1.28 22.76
CA LYS A 404 6.18 1.32 21.36
C LYS A 404 6.70 -0.05 20.89
N VAL A 405 5.96 -1.12 21.14
CA VAL A 405 6.42 -2.51 20.89
C VAL A 405 6.77 -2.70 19.42
N GLY A 406 5.91 -2.30 18.48
CA GLY A 406 6.18 -2.40 17.05
C GLY A 406 7.48 -1.65 16.63
N PRO A 407 7.66 -0.38 16.99
CA PRO A 407 8.92 0.35 16.76
C PRO A 407 10.16 -0.30 17.39
N ARG A 408 10.05 -0.85 18.60
CA ARG A 408 11.16 -1.58 19.26
C ARG A 408 11.56 -2.83 18.48
N VAL A 409 10.57 -3.62 18.03
CA VAL A 409 10.83 -4.81 17.21
C VAL A 409 11.46 -4.42 15.87
N ALA A 410 10.98 -3.37 15.20
CA ALA A 410 11.56 -2.90 13.96
C ALA A 410 13.02 -2.41 14.14
N ALA A 411 13.32 -1.73 15.26
CA ALA A 411 14.68 -1.33 15.60
C ALA A 411 15.58 -2.56 15.86
N ALA A 412 15.07 -3.56 16.58
CA ALA A 412 15.77 -4.82 16.81
C ALA A 412 16.03 -5.60 15.50
N ALA A 413 15.06 -5.62 14.57
CA ALA A 413 15.24 -6.22 13.25
C ALA A 413 16.32 -5.51 12.44
N MET A 414 16.42 -4.19 12.55
CA MET A 414 17.49 -3.41 11.90
C MET A 414 18.87 -3.78 12.44
N GLU A 415 19.01 -4.11 13.72
CA GLU A 415 20.28 -4.61 14.29
C GLU A 415 20.64 -5.99 13.75
N GLU A 416 19.64 -6.81 13.41
CA GLU A 416 19.77 -8.09 12.71
C GLU A 416 19.98 -7.93 11.18
N ASN A 417 20.24 -6.72 10.69
CA ASN A 417 20.36 -6.40 9.26
C ASN A 417 19.09 -6.70 8.44
N LEU A 418 17.92 -6.49 9.01
CA LEU A 418 16.63 -6.62 8.36
C LEU A 418 15.86 -5.32 8.44
N ILE A 419 15.42 -4.80 7.30
CA ILE A 419 14.44 -3.73 7.24
C ILE A 419 13.05 -4.34 7.16
N ALA A 420 12.30 -4.22 8.23
CA ALA A 420 10.87 -4.48 8.30
C ALA A 420 10.20 -3.24 8.90
N ARG A 421 8.93 -3.03 8.61
CA ARG A 421 8.28 -1.76 8.96
C ARG A 421 7.39 -1.89 10.19
N ALA A 422 7.64 -1.07 11.22
CA ALA A 422 6.62 -0.77 12.20
C ALA A 422 5.49 0.00 11.50
N MET A 423 4.28 -0.56 11.51
CA MET A 423 3.14 0.09 10.86
C MET A 423 2.63 1.27 11.69
N PRO A 424 2.09 2.33 11.05
CA PRO A 424 1.75 3.57 11.75
C PRO A 424 0.57 3.47 12.71
N GLN A 425 -0.18 2.38 12.67
CA GLN A 425 -1.31 2.16 13.58
C GLN A 425 -1.27 0.75 14.18
N GLY A 426 -1.15 0.70 15.50
CA GLY A 426 -0.98 -0.53 16.27
C GLY A 426 0.47 -1.01 16.35
N ASP A 427 0.70 -2.01 17.19
CA ASP A 427 1.99 -2.66 17.31
C ASP A 427 2.11 -3.78 16.27
N ILE A 428 2.49 -3.42 15.05
CA ILE A 428 2.51 -4.32 13.89
C ILE A 428 3.87 -4.23 13.21
N LEU A 429 4.46 -5.38 12.88
CA LEU A 429 5.63 -5.48 12.00
C LEU A 429 5.18 -5.97 10.63
N GLY A 430 5.35 -5.15 9.60
CA GLY A 430 4.98 -5.45 8.22
C GLY A 430 6.14 -5.88 7.35
N PHE A 431 5.85 -6.78 6.41
CA PHE A 431 6.77 -7.31 5.40
C PHE A 431 6.15 -7.19 4.00
N ALA A 432 6.95 -6.77 3.05
CA ALA A 432 6.61 -6.75 1.63
C ALA A 432 7.90 -6.76 0.79
N PRO A 433 8.69 -7.84 0.81
CA PRO A 433 9.96 -7.92 0.10
C PRO A 433 9.78 -7.75 -1.42
N PRO A 434 10.85 -7.49 -2.19
CA PRO A 434 10.81 -7.57 -3.64
C PRO A 434 10.24 -8.91 -4.13
N LEU A 435 9.51 -8.91 -5.25
CA LEU A 435 8.88 -10.11 -5.80
C LEU A 435 9.90 -11.14 -6.31
N THR A 436 11.16 -10.75 -6.40
CA THR A 436 12.29 -11.59 -6.78
C THR A 436 12.80 -12.50 -5.65
N ILE A 437 12.30 -12.33 -4.43
CA ILE A 437 12.73 -13.11 -3.26
C ILE A 437 12.51 -14.62 -3.51
N ASN A 438 13.50 -15.42 -3.12
CA ASN A 438 13.42 -16.88 -3.16
C ASN A 438 13.18 -17.49 -1.77
N ARG A 439 12.93 -18.80 -1.68
CA ARG A 439 12.61 -19.48 -0.42
C ARG A 439 13.75 -19.39 0.60
N GLY A 440 15.02 -19.49 0.18
CA GLY A 440 16.16 -19.37 1.08
C GLY A 440 16.29 -17.96 1.68
N GLU A 441 16.02 -16.93 0.89
CA GLU A 441 15.99 -15.54 1.34
C GLU A 441 14.78 -15.28 2.28
N VAL A 442 13.63 -15.96 2.05
CA VAL A 442 12.48 -15.94 2.97
C VAL A 442 12.86 -16.51 4.32
N ASP A 443 13.53 -17.67 4.35
CA ASP A 443 13.96 -18.33 5.59
C ASP A 443 14.94 -17.44 6.37
N GLU A 444 15.89 -16.82 5.68
CA GLU A 444 16.84 -15.89 6.30
C GLU A 444 16.13 -14.63 6.85
N MET A 445 15.20 -14.05 6.10
CA MET A 445 14.40 -12.90 6.53
C MET A 445 13.59 -13.22 7.79
N ILE A 446 12.92 -14.38 7.82
CA ILE A 446 12.13 -14.85 8.97
C ILE A 446 13.03 -15.13 10.16
N GLY A 447 14.19 -15.77 9.95
CA GLY A 447 15.18 -16.04 11.01
C GLY A 447 15.67 -14.77 11.69
N ARG A 448 15.96 -13.71 10.92
CA ARG A 448 16.35 -12.39 11.46
C ARG A 448 15.19 -11.75 12.23
N ALA A 449 13.99 -11.78 11.68
CA ALA A 449 12.79 -11.26 12.35
C ALA A 449 12.54 -12.00 13.68
N LYS A 450 12.70 -13.33 13.70
CA LYS A 450 12.50 -14.14 14.91
C LYS A 450 13.48 -13.74 16.01
N ARG A 451 14.78 -13.61 15.72
CA ARG A 451 15.76 -13.18 16.74
C ARG A 451 15.43 -11.80 17.31
N ALA A 452 14.99 -10.87 16.46
CA ALA A 452 14.55 -9.54 16.90
C ALA A 452 13.32 -9.58 17.81
N ILE A 453 12.32 -10.37 17.43
CA ILE A 453 11.08 -10.54 18.18
C ILE A 453 11.34 -11.25 19.54
N ASP A 454 12.11 -12.34 19.53
CA ASP A 454 12.47 -13.08 20.75
C ASP A 454 13.18 -12.15 21.76
N ARG A 455 14.13 -11.31 21.29
CA ARG A 455 14.83 -10.34 22.13
C ARG A 455 13.89 -9.34 22.79
N VAL A 456 13.01 -8.71 22.01
CA VAL A 456 12.06 -7.73 22.55
C VAL A 456 11.05 -8.40 23.49
N THR A 457 10.66 -9.64 23.20
CA THR A 457 9.82 -10.46 24.11
C THR A 457 10.49 -10.66 25.46
N ASP A 458 11.76 -11.05 25.48
CA ASP A 458 12.53 -11.23 26.72
C ASP A 458 12.66 -9.91 27.51
N GLU A 459 12.78 -8.78 26.82
CA GLU A 459 12.81 -7.45 27.45
C GLU A 459 11.48 -7.13 28.12
N LEU A 460 10.34 -7.34 27.41
CA LEU A 460 9.00 -7.09 27.93
C LEU A 460 8.64 -8.02 29.11
N VAL A 461 9.08 -9.26 29.07
CA VAL A 461 8.91 -10.20 30.20
C VAL A 461 9.70 -9.74 31.41
N ARG A 462 10.96 -9.31 31.22
CA ARG A 462 11.83 -8.80 32.31
C ARG A 462 11.30 -7.52 32.94
N SER A 463 10.68 -6.63 32.15
CA SER A 463 10.06 -5.41 32.68
C SER A 463 8.68 -5.65 33.31
N GLY A 464 8.08 -6.82 33.11
CA GLY A 464 6.74 -7.16 33.61
C GLY A 464 5.59 -6.67 32.72
N ASP A 465 5.92 -6.13 31.52
CA ASP A 465 4.94 -5.62 30.55
C ASP A 465 4.30 -6.75 29.73
N LEU A 466 4.90 -7.94 29.74
CA LEU A 466 4.37 -9.17 29.12
C LEU A 466 4.46 -10.32 30.14
N LYS A 467 3.37 -11.08 30.30
CA LYS A 467 3.39 -12.29 31.13
C LYS A 467 4.28 -13.35 30.50
N SER A 468 5.13 -14.01 31.29
CA SER A 468 5.86 -15.20 30.85
C SER A 468 4.86 -16.25 30.39
N GLY A 469 4.90 -16.68 29.12
CA GLY A 469 4.10 -17.80 28.67
C GLY A 469 4.45 -19.03 29.48
N GLU A 470 3.48 -19.61 30.20
CA GLU A 470 3.61 -20.95 30.74
C GLU A 470 3.83 -21.87 29.52
N LYS A 471 5.02 -22.44 29.40
CA LYS A 471 5.20 -23.65 28.59
C LYS A 471 4.32 -24.70 29.26
N GLU A 472 3.15 -24.99 28.69
CA GLU A 472 2.45 -26.22 29.04
C GLU A 472 3.45 -27.37 28.82
N ALA A 473 4.03 -27.85 29.91
CA ALA A 473 4.81 -29.05 29.88
C ALA A 473 3.87 -30.16 29.41
N ALA A 474 4.10 -30.67 28.21
CA ALA A 474 3.46 -31.87 27.74
C ALA A 474 3.80 -32.96 28.76
N PHE A 475 2.90 -33.20 29.72
CA PHE A 475 2.92 -34.40 30.53
C PHE A 475 2.55 -35.56 29.61
N THR A 476 3.55 -36.25 29.13
CA THR A 476 3.43 -37.63 28.61
C THR A 476 2.97 -38.50 29.78
N VAL A 477 1.76 -39.03 29.70
CA VAL A 477 1.33 -40.23 30.45
C VAL A 477 1.07 -41.31 29.43
#